data_28087e425d6245647e7eaffe6a7356b6
#
_entry.id   28087e425d6245647e7eaffe6a7356b6
#
_cell.length_a   1.000
_cell.length_b   1.000
_cell.length_c   1.000
_cell.angle_alpha   90.00
_cell.angle_beta   90.00
_cell.angle_gamma   90.00
#
_symmetry.space_group_name_H-M   'P 1'
#
loop_
_entity.id
_entity.type
_entity.pdbx_description
1 polymer ?
#
loop_
_entity_poly.entity_id
_entity_poly.type
_entity_poly.pdbx_seq_one_letter_code
_entity_poly.pdbx_strand_id
1 'polypeptide(L)'
;MLGGPIARPNRILRRYLFGILIAVEMLLSFSFFGYFHIEPISITVAYIPVLLAGALLGPGESTAIGAIFGLASMWKASAAYVMPADQLFSPLYSGSPFGSLMLSVGNRTLFALAVGLLYQLARRLRFPLVWVTLVSYLGRTIHSFFVYTAMAVFFPEQGYQPLKAFAGLAEPADIAADLITAAIVLAFCVVARSQPWQQFQHRLELSRTLTGGERRSRFSLILLLSSVFTIVSATAVTFYFTNRIDFVLEGLGVQLSDAGYNDVLHLQIQFLLGIASLLILMVFLLLLYRQYSAYSAYEAKLDAITGVMTRRAFFTACSRALQTMEDTGLLGYFIMVDLDRFKEISDSYGHPSGDRG
;
A
#
# COMPACT_ATOMS: atom_id res chain seq x y z
N MET A 1 10.57 26.69 -1.70
CA MET A 1 9.65 25.57 -1.37
C MET A 1 10.26 24.15 -1.55
N LEU A 2 11.45 23.99 -2.15
CA LEU A 2 12.07 22.66 -2.43
C LEU A 2 12.92 22.10 -1.28
N GLY A 3 13.21 22.85 -0.23
CA GLY A 3 14.22 22.51 0.78
C GLY A 3 13.75 21.91 2.10
N GLY A 4 12.44 21.73 2.34
CA GLY A 4 11.94 21.15 3.59
C GLY A 4 12.02 19.61 3.63
N PRO A 5 12.12 18.97 4.80
CA PRO A 5 12.17 17.51 4.90
C PRO A 5 10.87 16.85 4.42
N ILE A 6 10.97 15.67 3.81
CA ILE A 6 9.81 14.83 3.53
C ILE A 6 9.42 14.19 4.87
N ALA A 7 8.31 14.63 5.46
CA ALA A 7 7.82 14.09 6.71
C ALA A 7 7.47 12.61 6.58
N ARG A 8 7.93 11.78 7.51
CA ARG A 8 7.52 10.38 7.56
C ARG A 8 6.09 10.30 8.08
N PRO A 9 5.26 9.41 7.54
CA PRO A 9 3.94 9.19 8.08
C PRO A 9 4.02 8.66 9.52
N ASN A 10 3.06 9.05 10.36
CA ASN A 10 2.94 8.52 11.71
C ASN A 10 2.75 6.99 11.69
N ARG A 11 2.92 6.32 12.85
CA ARG A 11 2.87 4.85 12.93
C ARG A 11 1.58 4.23 12.39
N ILE A 12 0.46 4.95 12.52
CA ILE A 12 -0.86 4.45 12.08
C ILE A 12 -0.93 4.50 10.56
N LEU A 13 -0.72 5.68 10.01
CA LEU A 13 -0.76 5.90 8.57
C LEU A 13 0.28 5.06 7.83
N ARG A 14 1.47 4.88 8.41
CA ARG A 14 2.52 4.01 7.89
C ARG A 14 2.03 2.57 7.70
N ARG A 15 1.27 2.02 8.66
CA ARG A 15 0.71 0.65 8.55
C ARG A 15 -0.36 0.56 7.46
N TYR A 16 -1.23 1.57 7.37
CA TYR A 16 -2.25 1.61 6.32
C TYR A 16 -1.62 1.75 4.93
N LEU A 17 -0.69 2.67 4.76
CA LEU A 17 0.03 2.86 3.50
C LEU A 17 0.82 1.61 3.09
N PHE A 18 1.47 0.95 4.05
CA PHE A 18 2.17 -0.31 3.78
C PHE A 18 1.21 -1.39 3.29
N GLY A 19 0.07 -1.59 3.97
CA GLY A 19 -0.96 -2.54 3.53
C GLY A 19 -1.56 -2.19 2.16
N ILE A 20 -1.83 -0.90 1.90
CA ILE A 20 -2.31 -0.41 0.61
C ILE A 20 -1.27 -0.69 -0.49
N LEU A 21 0.02 -0.41 -0.25
CA LEU A 21 1.06 -0.64 -1.24
C LEU A 21 1.29 -2.13 -1.51
N ILE A 22 1.16 -3.00 -0.50
CA ILE A 22 1.15 -4.47 -0.72
C ILE A 22 -0.02 -4.86 -1.60
N ALA A 23 -1.24 -4.37 -1.31
CA ALA A 23 -2.42 -4.70 -2.11
C ALA A 23 -2.29 -4.19 -3.55
N VAL A 24 -1.73 -2.99 -3.76
CA VAL A 24 -1.45 -2.44 -5.09
C VAL A 24 -0.38 -3.27 -5.81
N GLU A 25 0.70 -3.69 -5.13
CA GLU A 25 1.73 -4.55 -5.70
C GLU A 25 1.15 -5.88 -6.19
N MET A 26 0.35 -6.53 -5.35
CA MET A 26 -0.34 -7.77 -5.72
C MET A 26 -1.31 -7.55 -6.88
N LEU A 27 -2.08 -6.45 -6.86
CA LEU A 27 -3.00 -6.10 -7.94
C LEU A 27 -2.25 -5.91 -9.26
N LEU A 28 -1.14 -5.17 -9.26
CA LEU A 28 -0.32 -4.97 -10.46
C LEU A 28 0.33 -6.28 -10.90
N SER A 29 0.83 -7.08 -9.98
CA SER A 29 1.49 -8.36 -10.31
C SER A 29 0.53 -9.40 -10.90
N PHE A 30 -0.71 -9.47 -10.45
CA PHE A 30 -1.68 -10.49 -10.86
C PHE A 30 -2.76 -10.00 -11.84
N SER A 31 -2.72 -8.73 -12.27
CA SER A 31 -3.62 -8.17 -13.28
C SER A 31 -2.87 -7.73 -14.53
N PHE A 32 -3.61 -7.37 -15.56
CA PHE A 32 -3.06 -6.80 -16.79
C PHE A 32 -2.49 -5.38 -16.60
N PHE A 33 -2.81 -4.70 -15.50
CA PHE A 33 -2.33 -3.34 -15.22
C PHE A 33 -0.83 -3.26 -14.95
N GLY A 34 -0.19 -4.34 -14.50
CA GLY A 34 1.21 -4.34 -14.13
C GLY A 34 2.18 -4.75 -15.23
N TYR A 35 1.68 -5.35 -16.32
CA TYR A 35 2.50 -5.86 -17.40
C TYR A 35 1.87 -5.52 -18.74
N PHE A 36 2.55 -4.71 -19.52
CA PHE A 36 2.17 -4.41 -20.90
C PHE A 36 3.03 -5.25 -21.83
N HIS A 37 2.39 -6.18 -22.53
CA HIS A 37 3.05 -7.01 -23.54
C HIS A 37 3.24 -6.19 -24.81
N ILE A 38 4.41 -5.60 -24.94
CA ILE A 38 4.87 -4.92 -26.16
C ILE A 38 6.09 -5.71 -26.63
N GLU A 39 5.94 -6.46 -27.76
CA GLU A 39 7.06 -7.20 -28.31
C GLU A 39 8.26 -6.29 -28.57
N PRO A 40 9.50 -6.69 -28.32
CA PRO A 40 9.91 -8.03 -27.86
C PRO A 40 10.00 -8.22 -26.33
N ILE A 41 9.68 -7.22 -25.52
CA ILE A 41 9.90 -7.25 -24.07
C ILE A 41 8.65 -6.72 -23.35
N SER A 42 8.15 -7.47 -22.36
CA SER A 42 7.07 -7.02 -21.48
C SER A 42 7.55 -5.86 -20.59
N ILE A 43 6.92 -4.69 -20.72
CA ILE A 43 7.17 -3.56 -19.84
C ILE A 43 6.39 -3.80 -18.54
N THR A 44 7.09 -3.82 -17.41
CA THR A 44 6.46 -3.95 -16.10
C THR A 44 6.43 -2.59 -15.38
N VAL A 45 5.29 -2.26 -14.76
CA VAL A 45 5.14 -1.12 -13.85
C VAL A 45 5.01 -1.56 -12.38
N ALA A 46 5.10 -2.87 -12.12
CA ALA A 46 4.99 -3.44 -10.78
C ALA A 46 6.14 -3.03 -9.83
N TYR A 47 7.21 -2.41 -10.32
CA TYR A 47 8.25 -1.82 -9.45
C TYR A 47 7.83 -0.47 -8.82
N ILE A 48 6.76 0.18 -9.29
CA ILE A 48 6.31 1.50 -8.78
C ILE A 48 5.93 1.48 -7.29
N PRO A 49 5.16 0.49 -6.77
CA PRO A 49 4.87 0.40 -5.35
C PRO A 49 6.13 0.22 -4.49
N VAL A 50 7.16 -0.47 -5.01
CA VAL A 50 8.47 -0.62 -4.34
C VAL A 50 9.14 0.75 -4.17
N LEU A 51 9.14 1.58 -5.25
CA LEU A 51 9.68 2.94 -5.22
C LEU A 51 8.89 3.84 -4.26
N LEU A 52 7.55 3.79 -4.31
CA LEU A 52 6.69 4.55 -3.41
C LEU A 52 6.93 4.18 -1.94
N ALA A 53 7.08 2.88 -1.65
CA ALA A 53 7.40 2.43 -0.30
C ALA A 53 8.76 2.97 0.16
N GLY A 54 9.79 2.89 -0.67
CA GLY A 54 11.11 3.46 -0.38
C GLY A 54 11.07 4.96 -0.15
N ALA A 55 10.35 5.69 -1.02
CA ALA A 55 10.21 7.13 -0.96
C ALA A 55 9.36 7.63 0.21
N LEU A 56 8.31 6.93 0.65
CA LEU A 56 7.39 7.38 1.69
C LEU A 56 7.62 6.72 3.05
N LEU A 57 7.89 5.41 3.08
CA LEU A 57 7.95 4.61 4.30
C LEU A 57 9.38 4.33 4.76
N GLY A 58 10.20 3.83 3.85
CA GLY A 58 11.63 3.59 4.10
C GLY A 58 12.13 2.24 3.55
N PRO A 59 13.41 1.92 3.78
CA PRO A 59 14.04 0.75 3.16
C PRO A 59 13.42 -0.58 3.60
N GLY A 60 12.99 -0.72 4.85
CA GLY A 60 12.40 -1.98 5.35
C GLY A 60 11.11 -2.35 4.62
N GLU A 61 10.17 -1.40 4.48
CA GLU A 61 8.91 -1.60 3.78
C GLU A 61 9.11 -1.79 2.27
N SER A 62 10.04 -1.03 1.68
CA SER A 62 10.43 -1.21 0.28
C SER A 62 10.93 -2.64 0.04
N THR A 63 11.84 -3.14 0.89
CA THR A 63 12.39 -4.50 0.81
C THR A 63 11.30 -5.56 0.91
N ALA A 64 10.37 -5.40 1.85
CA ALA A 64 9.25 -6.34 2.01
C ALA A 64 8.35 -6.38 0.77
N ILE A 65 8.02 -5.22 0.17
CA ILE A 65 7.23 -5.15 -1.07
C ILE A 65 8.02 -5.73 -2.24
N GLY A 66 9.33 -5.49 -2.33
CA GLY A 66 10.21 -6.10 -3.33
C GLY A 66 10.25 -7.62 -3.24
N ALA A 67 10.24 -8.20 -2.04
CA ALA A 67 10.13 -9.64 -1.85
C ALA A 67 8.77 -10.18 -2.34
N ILE A 68 7.66 -9.48 -2.05
CA ILE A 68 6.32 -9.83 -2.55
C ILE A 68 6.28 -9.76 -4.08
N PHE A 69 6.82 -8.70 -4.67
CA PHE A 69 6.98 -8.56 -6.12
C PHE A 69 7.76 -9.74 -6.73
N GLY A 70 8.86 -10.14 -6.07
CA GLY A 70 9.67 -11.28 -6.48
C GLY A 70 8.91 -12.60 -6.45
N LEU A 71 8.17 -12.87 -5.38
CA LEU A 71 7.32 -14.06 -5.24
C LEU A 71 6.20 -14.09 -6.29
N ALA A 72 5.53 -12.97 -6.52
CA ALA A 72 4.49 -12.87 -7.53
C ALA A 72 5.04 -13.09 -8.95
N SER A 73 6.22 -12.55 -9.25
CA SER A 73 6.90 -12.74 -10.53
C SER A 73 7.32 -14.20 -10.73
N MET A 74 7.86 -14.85 -9.71
CA MET A 74 8.22 -16.26 -9.73
C MET A 74 6.99 -17.15 -9.98
N TRP A 75 5.90 -16.88 -9.29
CA TRP A 75 4.63 -17.57 -9.51
C TRP A 75 4.15 -17.41 -10.95
N LYS A 76 4.10 -16.17 -11.46
CA LYS A 76 3.63 -15.87 -12.82
C LYS A 76 4.49 -16.56 -13.89
N ALA A 77 5.80 -16.61 -13.71
CA ALA A 77 6.73 -17.28 -14.61
C ALA A 77 6.60 -18.82 -14.60
N SER A 78 5.87 -19.38 -13.62
CA SER A 78 5.71 -20.83 -13.47
C SER A 78 4.51 -21.39 -14.22
N ALA A 79 4.08 -20.71 -15.30
CA ALA A 79 3.09 -21.20 -16.25
C ALA A 79 3.75 -21.55 -17.59
N ALA A 80 3.28 -22.60 -18.25
CA ALA A 80 3.88 -23.05 -19.52
C ALA A 80 3.58 -22.09 -20.68
N TYR A 81 2.53 -21.27 -20.59
CA TYR A 81 2.15 -20.28 -21.60
C TYR A 81 2.98 -19.01 -21.62
N VAL A 82 3.92 -18.81 -20.67
CA VAL A 82 4.79 -17.63 -20.64
C VAL A 82 5.92 -17.75 -21.67
N MET A 83 6.47 -16.59 -22.08
CA MET A 83 7.56 -16.57 -23.04
C MET A 83 8.80 -17.33 -22.51
N PRO A 84 9.59 -17.97 -23.38
CA PRO A 84 10.80 -18.72 -22.97
C PRO A 84 11.77 -17.89 -22.11
N ALA A 85 11.93 -16.60 -22.42
CA ALA A 85 12.78 -15.70 -21.63
C ALA A 85 12.25 -15.49 -20.20
N ASP A 86 10.93 -15.49 -20.02
CA ASP A 86 10.30 -15.31 -18.70
C ASP A 86 10.34 -16.61 -17.87
N GLN A 87 10.46 -17.80 -18.53
CA GLN A 87 10.59 -19.09 -17.84
C GLN A 87 11.86 -19.20 -16.99
N LEU A 88 12.89 -18.39 -17.25
CA LEU A 88 14.09 -18.31 -16.43
C LEU A 88 13.79 -17.87 -14.98
N PHE A 89 12.69 -17.14 -14.77
CA PHE A 89 12.25 -16.73 -13.44
C PHE A 89 11.52 -17.83 -12.67
N SER A 90 11.23 -18.97 -13.31
CA SER A 90 10.54 -20.10 -12.69
C SER A 90 11.51 -21.20 -12.26
N PRO A 91 11.48 -21.63 -10.99
CA PRO A 91 12.22 -22.79 -10.52
C PRO A 91 11.84 -24.10 -11.21
N LEU A 92 10.64 -24.15 -11.82
CA LEU A 92 10.10 -25.36 -12.45
C LEU A 92 10.60 -25.56 -13.89
N TYR A 93 10.86 -24.46 -14.61
CA TYR A 93 11.14 -24.51 -16.06
C TYR A 93 12.58 -24.09 -16.44
N SER A 94 13.30 -23.38 -15.57
CA SER A 94 14.61 -22.81 -15.90
C SER A 94 15.77 -23.82 -15.95
N GLY A 95 15.60 -25.03 -15.41
CA GLY A 95 16.69 -25.98 -15.19
C GLY A 95 17.62 -25.63 -14.01
N SER A 96 17.50 -24.44 -13.41
CA SER A 96 18.29 -24.01 -12.24
C SER A 96 17.36 -23.40 -11.18
N PRO A 97 16.72 -24.19 -10.30
CA PRO A 97 15.78 -23.72 -9.29
C PRO A 97 16.34 -22.62 -8.37
N PHE A 98 17.58 -22.77 -7.95
CA PHE A 98 18.27 -21.77 -7.12
C PHE A 98 18.53 -20.48 -7.91
N GLY A 99 19.00 -20.58 -9.15
CA GLY A 99 19.19 -19.43 -10.04
C GLY A 99 17.89 -18.64 -10.24
N SER A 100 16.79 -19.33 -10.48
CA SER A 100 15.46 -18.71 -10.62
C SER A 100 14.99 -18.05 -9.35
N LEU A 101 15.18 -18.65 -8.18
CA LEU A 101 14.84 -18.05 -6.90
C LEU A 101 15.63 -16.75 -6.66
N MET A 102 16.94 -16.78 -6.96
CA MET A 102 17.78 -15.58 -6.85
C MET A 102 17.42 -14.52 -7.88
N LEU A 103 17.13 -14.91 -9.12
CA LEU A 103 16.70 -14.01 -10.20
C LEU A 103 15.33 -13.38 -9.90
N SER A 104 14.37 -14.13 -9.38
CA SER A 104 13.02 -13.66 -9.12
C SER A 104 12.93 -12.91 -7.79
N VAL A 105 13.17 -13.59 -6.67
CA VAL A 105 12.93 -13.08 -5.32
C VAL A 105 14.16 -12.33 -4.79
N GLY A 106 15.33 -12.94 -4.86
CA GLY A 106 16.58 -12.36 -4.33
C GLY A 106 16.89 -11.01 -4.98
N ASN A 107 16.84 -10.98 -6.30
CA ASN A 107 17.12 -9.79 -7.10
C ASN A 107 16.19 -8.62 -6.80
N ARG A 108 14.87 -8.87 -6.77
CA ARG A 108 13.88 -7.82 -6.50
C ARG A 108 13.93 -7.33 -5.06
N THR A 109 14.25 -8.21 -4.14
CA THR A 109 14.49 -7.86 -2.73
C THR A 109 15.73 -6.95 -2.59
N LEU A 110 16.82 -7.28 -3.27
CA LEU A 110 18.05 -6.47 -3.28
C LEU A 110 17.84 -5.12 -3.98
N PHE A 111 17.16 -5.09 -5.12
CA PHE A 111 16.74 -3.86 -5.80
C PHE A 111 15.95 -2.95 -4.84
N ALA A 112 14.94 -3.50 -4.18
CA ALA A 112 14.08 -2.77 -3.26
C ALA A 112 14.84 -2.21 -2.05
N LEU A 113 15.78 -2.97 -1.51
CA LEU A 113 16.69 -2.51 -0.45
C LEU A 113 17.57 -1.37 -0.96
N ALA A 114 18.18 -1.53 -2.13
CA ALA A 114 19.06 -0.53 -2.72
C ALA A 114 18.34 0.79 -2.96
N VAL A 115 17.18 0.79 -3.61
CA VAL A 115 16.40 2.02 -3.84
C VAL A 115 15.88 2.62 -2.54
N GLY A 116 15.47 1.80 -1.57
CA GLY A 116 15.07 2.25 -0.24
C GLY A 116 16.19 2.99 0.49
N LEU A 117 17.43 2.50 0.40
CA LEU A 117 18.62 3.14 0.97
C LEU A 117 18.97 4.43 0.20
N LEU A 118 18.86 4.42 -1.14
CA LEU A 118 19.06 5.62 -1.96
C LEU A 118 18.07 6.72 -1.59
N TYR A 119 16.78 6.39 -1.40
CA TYR A 119 15.79 7.35 -0.91
C TYR A 119 16.08 7.84 0.51
N GLN A 120 16.58 6.98 1.37
CA GLN A 120 16.99 7.40 2.72
C GLN A 120 18.16 8.39 2.66
N LEU A 121 19.13 8.18 1.77
CA LEU A 121 20.21 9.11 1.50
C LEU A 121 19.71 10.41 0.90
N ALA A 122 18.88 10.33 -0.15
CA ALA A 122 18.27 11.48 -0.84
C ALA A 122 17.56 12.46 0.11
N ARG A 123 16.89 11.92 1.14
CA ARG A 123 16.20 12.74 2.16
C ARG A 123 17.15 13.53 3.07
N ARG A 124 18.42 13.14 3.16
CA ARG A 124 19.43 13.84 3.99
C ARG A 124 20.15 14.95 3.22
N LEU A 125 20.00 14.98 1.89
CA LEU A 125 20.64 15.95 1.03
C LEU A 125 19.90 17.29 1.01
N ARG A 126 20.58 18.35 0.58
CA ARG A 126 20.08 19.76 0.59
C ARG A 126 18.76 19.95 -0.17
N PHE A 127 18.55 19.20 -1.27
CA PHE A 127 17.34 19.28 -2.11
C PHE A 127 16.66 17.89 -2.22
N PRO A 128 15.97 17.41 -1.16
CA PRO A 128 15.51 16.03 -1.10
C PRO A 128 14.52 15.66 -2.21
N LEU A 129 13.66 16.57 -2.66
CA LEU A 129 12.74 16.28 -3.77
C LEU A 129 13.45 16.03 -5.10
N VAL A 130 14.50 16.80 -5.38
CA VAL A 130 15.29 16.62 -6.61
C VAL A 130 15.95 15.23 -6.63
N TRP A 131 16.56 14.85 -5.52
CA TRP A 131 17.22 13.56 -5.42
C TRP A 131 16.22 12.38 -5.43
N VAL A 132 15.08 12.54 -4.78
CA VAL A 132 14.00 11.53 -4.83
C VAL A 132 13.50 11.39 -6.27
N THR A 133 13.29 12.49 -6.99
CA THR A 133 12.87 12.45 -8.41
C THR A 133 13.91 11.77 -9.29
N LEU A 134 15.20 12.06 -9.07
CA LEU A 134 16.29 11.41 -9.81
C LEU A 134 16.36 9.90 -9.55
N VAL A 135 16.27 9.47 -8.29
CA VAL A 135 16.22 8.04 -7.94
C VAL A 135 15.01 7.36 -8.57
N SER A 136 13.85 8.04 -8.59
CA SER A 136 12.63 7.51 -9.19
C SER A 136 12.72 7.40 -10.71
N TYR A 137 13.33 8.38 -11.37
CA TYR A 137 13.61 8.38 -12.81
C TYR A 137 14.51 7.20 -13.19
N LEU A 138 15.56 6.95 -12.41
CA LEU A 138 16.47 5.84 -12.63
C LEU A 138 15.94 4.48 -12.12
N GLY A 139 14.76 4.47 -11.49
CA GLY A 139 14.22 3.30 -10.80
C GLY A 139 14.11 2.06 -11.70
N ARG A 140 13.60 2.22 -12.93
CA ARG A 140 13.50 1.14 -13.92
C ARG A 140 14.88 0.68 -14.38
N THR A 141 15.77 1.60 -14.69
CA THR A 141 17.15 1.28 -15.09
C THR A 141 17.88 0.51 -13.99
N ILE A 142 17.74 0.93 -12.73
CA ILE A 142 18.32 0.22 -11.57
C ILE A 142 17.71 -1.19 -11.49
N HIS A 143 16.39 -1.34 -11.62
CA HIS A 143 15.74 -2.64 -11.62
C HIS A 143 16.28 -3.55 -12.73
N SER A 144 16.34 -3.05 -13.97
CA SER A 144 16.88 -3.81 -15.13
C SER A 144 18.35 -4.18 -14.95
N PHE A 145 19.15 -3.29 -14.38
CA PHE A 145 20.56 -3.58 -14.06
C PHE A 145 20.70 -4.76 -13.09
N PHE A 146 19.90 -4.78 -12.03
CA PHE A 146 19.86 -5.91 -11.10
C PHE A 146 19.42 -7.20 -11.80
N VAL A 147 18.37 -7.15 -12.63
CA VAL A 147 17.86 -8.31 -13.39
C VAL A 147 18.94 -8.85 -14.31
N TYR A 148 19.55 -8.02 -15.16
CA TYR A 148 20.58 -8.46 -16.11
C TYR A 148 21.84 -8.95 -15.40
N THR A 149 22.18 -8.37 -14.22
CA THR A 149 23.29 -8.87 -13.41
C THR A 149 23.00 -10.28 -12.89
N ALA A 150 21.80 -10.51 -12.36
CA ALA A 150 21.41 -11.84 -11.88
C ALA A 150 21.31 -12.84 -13.03
N MET A 151 20.82 -12.45 -14.20
CA MET A 151 20.82 -13.31 -15.40
C MET A 151 22.25 -13.66 -15.83
N ALA A 152 23.16 -12.69 -15.87
CA ALA A 152 24.56 -12.93 -16.25
C ALA A 152 25.28 -13.86 -15.26
N VAL A 153 24.95 -13.82 -13.97
CA VAL A 153 25.56 -14.65 -12.93
C VAL A 153 24.99 -16.06 -12.90
N PHE A 154 23.66 -16.19 -12.95
CA PHE A 154 22.97 -17.48 -12.74
C PHE A 154 22.62 -18.21 -14.05
N PHE A 155 22.61 -17.51 -15.20
CA PHE A 155 22.28 -18.03 -16.52
C PHE A 155 23.24 -17.48 -17.58
N PRO A 156 24.58 -17.73 -17.44
CA PRO A 156 25.59 -17.14 -18.32
C PRO A 156 25.45 -17.55 -19.79
N GLU A 157 24.86 -18.71 -20.06
CA GLU A 157 24.61 -19.23 -21.41
C GLU A 157 23.61 -18.36 -22.19
N GLN A 158 22.80 -17.55 -21.53
CA GLN A 158 21.82 -16.66 -22.18
C GLN A 158 22.45 -15.36 -22.70
N GLY A 159 23.72 -15.08 -22.39
CA GLY A 159 24.49 -13.96 -22.95
C GLY A 159 24.02 -12.57 -22.51
N TYR A 160 23.27 -12.45 -21.41
CA TYR A 160 22.85 -11.16 -20.88
C TYR A 160 24.04 -10.36 -20.32
N GLN A 161 24.05 -9.05 -20.57
CA GLN A 161 25.07 -8.14 -20.10
C GLN A 161 24.49 -7.06 -19.20
N PRO A 162 24.98 -6.86 -17.97
CA PRO A 162 24.45 -5.87 -17.02
C PRO A 162 24.37 -4.44 -17.58
N LEU A 163 25.38 -4.04 -18.36
CA LEU A 163 25.46 -2.69 -18.93
C LEU A 163 24.37 -2.39 -19.98
N LYS A 164 23.76 -3.42 -20.59
CA LYS A 164 22.62 -3.23 -21.49
C LYS A 164 21.39 -2.60 -20.82
N ALA A 165 21.29 -2.66 -19.48
CA ALA A 165 20.25 -1.96 -18.74
C ALA A 165 20.25 -0.44 -18.97
N PHE A 166 21.40 0.15 -19.27
CA PHE A 166 21.53 1.58 -19.53
C PHE A 166 21.14 2.01 -20.94
N ALA A 167 21.03 1.06 -21.88
CA ALA A 167 20.60 1.35 -23.25
C ALA A 167 19.19 1.95 -23.30
N GLY A 168 18.29 1.53 -22.40
CA GLY A 168 16.94 2.07 -22.30
C GLY A 168 16.86 3.57 -21.96
N LEU A 169 17.93 4.15 -21.40
CA LEU A 169 17.97 5.60 -21.13
C LEU A 169 18.00 6.46 -22.42
N ALA A 170 18.28 5.87 -23.57
CA ALA A 170 18.28 6.52 -24.86
C ALA A 170 17.00 6.26 -25.69
N GLU A 171 16.14 5.33 -25.26
CA GLU A 171 14.92 4.99 -26.00
C GLU A 171 13.74 5.89 -25.60
N PRO A 172 13.04 6.54 -26.55
CA PRO A 172 11.96 7.49 -26.24
C PRO A 172 10.83 6.90 -25.41
N ALA A 173 10.43 5.64 -25.66
CA ALA A 173 9.37 4.95 -24.91
C ALA A 173 9.78 4.72 -23.45
N ASP A 174 11.03 4.36 -23.24
CA ASP A 174 11.61 4.11 -21.93
C ASP A 174 11.76 5.40 -21.11
N ILE A 175 12.21 6.48 -21.77
CA ILE A 175 12.29 7.83 -21.18
C ILE A 175 10.89 8.28 -20.72
N ALA A 176 9.86 8.08 -21.55
CA ALA A 176 8.50 8.44 -21.19
C ALA A 176 8.01 7.64 -19.95
N ALA A 177 8.26 6.34 -19.88
CA ALA A 177 7.92 5.52 -18.72
C ALA A 177 8.67 5.94 -17.45
N ASP A 178 9.95 6.29 -17.57
CA ASP A 178 10.79 6.77 -16.45
C ASP A 178 10.31 8.14 -15.96
N LEU A 179 9.91 9.05 -16.86
CA LEU A 179 9.33 10.36 -16.50
C LEU A 179 7.97 10.19 -15.80
N ILE A 180 7.10 9.30 -16.28
CA ILE A 180 5.81 9.01 -15.65
C ILE A 180 6.04 8.46 -14.25
N THR A 181 6.96 7.50 -14.09
CA THR A 181 7.32 6.93 -12.79
C THR A 181 7.83 8.00 -11.82
N ALA A 182 8.75 8.84 -12.29
CA ALA A 182 9.29 9.94 -11.48
C ALA A 182 8.20 10.96 -11.10
N ALA A 183 7.28 11.28 -12.03
CA ALA A 183 6.16 12.18 -11.79
C ALA A 183 5.18 11.61 -10.73
N ILE A 184 4.88 10.31 -10.80
CA ILE A 184 4.02 9.63 -9.82
C ILE A 184 4.65 9.72 -8.42
N VAL A 185 5.91 9.30 -8.27
CA VAL A 185 6.58 9.31 -6.96
C VAL A 185 6.72 10.73 -6.43
N LEU A 186 7.08 11.69 -7.29
CA LEU A 186 7.17 13.12 -6.92
C LEU A 186 5.82 13.65 -6.44
N ALA A 187 4.72 13.36 -7.15
CA ALA A 187 3.38 13.79 -6.78
C ALA A 187 3.01 13.29 -5.37
N PHE A 188 3.24 12.01 -5.08
CA PHE A 188 3.01 11.45 -3.75
C PHE A 188 3.89 12.10 -2.67
N CYS A 189 5.16 12.39 -2.97
CA CYS A 189 6.05 13.08 -2.04
C CYS A 189 5.63 14.54 -1.80
N VAL A 190 5.12 15.24 -2.81
CA VAL A 190 4.58 16.60 -2.68
C VAL A 190 3.30 16.59 -1.85
N VAL A 191 2.38 15.67 -2.12
CA VAL A 191 1.16 15.48 -1.32
C VAL A 191 1.52 15.18 0.15
N ALA A 192 2.49 14.31 0.40
CA ALA A 192 2.95 13.96 1.75
C ALA A 192 3.54 15.15 2.53
N ARG A 193 3.94 16.23 1.85
CA ARG A 193 4.44 17.49 2.45
C ARG A 193 3.35 18.53 2.65
N SER A 194 2.20 18.37 2.03
CA SER A 194 1.13 19.36 2.07
C SER A 194 0.52 19.53 3.46
N GLN A 195 0.03 20.74 3.76
CA GLN A 195 -0.67 21.00 5.02
C GLN A 195 -1.91 20.08 5.21
N PRO A 196 -2.77 19.85 4.19
CA PRO A 196 -3.89 18.94 4.33
C PRO A 196 -3.47 17.53 4.74
N TRP A 197 -2.32 17.04 4.22
CA TRP A 197 -1.80 15.73 4.59
C TRP A 197 -1.32 15.67 6.04
N GLN A 198 -0.64 16.71 6.52
CA GLN A 198 -0.20 16.80 7.91
C GLN A 198 -1.38 16.89 8.88
N GLN A 199 -2.40 17.68 8.54
CA GLN A 199 -3.66 17.74 9.30
C GLN A 199 -4.37 16.38 9.32
N PHE A 200 -4.43 15.70 8.18
CA PHE A 200 -4.99 14.34 8.09
C PHE A 200 -4.24 13.35 9.01
N GLN A 201 -2.90 13.39 9.03
CA GLN A 201 -2.10 12.56 9.93
C GLN A 201 -2.40 12.86 11.41
N HIS A 202 -2.48 14.12 11.77
CA HIS A 202 -2.80 14.55 13.13
C HIS A 202 -4.20 14.07 13.56
N ARG A 203 -5.18 14.22 12.68
CA ARG A 203 -6.55 13.74 12.91
C ARG A 203 -6.62 12.22 13.12
N LEU A 204 -5.86 11.44 12.33
CA LEU A 204 -5.76 10.00 12.50
C LEU A 204 -5.14 9.59 13.85
N GLU A 205 -4.16 10.35 14.34
CA GLU A 205 -3.51 10.07 15.61
C GLU A 205 -4.46 10.34 16.79
N LEU A 206 -5.16 11.47 16.76
CA LEU A 206 -6.16 11.82 17.75
C LEU A 206 -7.33 10.83 17.78
N SER A 207 -7.80 10.35 16.63
CA SER A 207 -8.90 9.38 16.58
C SER A 207 -8.61 8.11 17.38
N ARG A 208 -7.32 7.73 17.48
CA ARG A 208 -6.89 6.53 18.24
C ARG A 208 -7.05 6.71 19.76
N THR A 209 -6.80 7.89 20.28
CA THR A 209 -6.94 8.16 21.73
C THR A 209 -8.40 8.14 22.14
N LEU A 210 -9.31 8.42 21.18
CA LEU A 210 -10.75 8.51 21.40
C LEU A 210 -11.49 7.18 21.26
N THR A 211 -10.93 6.24 20.46
CA THR A 211 -11.49 4.90 20.26
C THR A 211 -10.79 3.90 21.19
N GLY A 212 -11.26 3.74 22.41
CA GLY A 212 -10.68 2.84 23.41
C GLY A 212 -10.37 1.42 22.89
N GLY A 213 -9.35 0.79 23.47
CA GLY A 213 -8.70 -0.44 23.00
C GLY A 213 -9.59 -1.68 22.73
N GLU A 214 -10.77 -1.78 23.31
CA GLU A 214 -11.67 -2.94 23.15
C GLU A 214 -12.23 -3.09 21.71
N ARG A 215 -12.51 -1.98 21.03
CA ARG A 215 -13.00 -2.01 19.64
C ARG A 215 -11.95 -2.51 18.64
N ARG A 216 -10.65 -2.44 19.00
CA ARG A 216 -9.53 -2.81 18.16
C ARG A 216 -9.40 -4.33 17.97
N SER A 217 -9.63 -5.11 19.02
CA SER A 217 -9.51 -6.58 18.98
C SER A 217 -10.57 -7.22 18.10
N ARG A 218 -11.82 -6.82 18.25
CA ARG A 218 -12.93 -7.36 17.42
C ARG A 218 -12.76 -7.04 15.95
N PHE A 219 -12.21 -5.86 15.64
CA PHE A 219 -12.03 -5.43 14.27
C PHE A 219 -10.86 -6.16 13.57
N SER A 220 -9.73 -6.39 14.25
CA SER A 220 -8.64 -7.22 13.73
C SER A 220 -9.11 -8.66 13.47
N LEU A 221 -9.98 -9.18 14.33
CA LEU A 221 -10.59 -10.51 14.15
C LEU A 221 -11.49 -10.54 12.90
N ILE A 222 -12.34 -9.53 12.70
CA ILE A 222 -13.21 -9.44 11.51
C ILE A 222 -12.37 -9.37 10.23
N LEU A 223 -11.28 -8.58 10.23
CA LEU A 223 -10.35 -8.51 9.10
C LEU A 223 -9.69 -9.86 8.81
N LEU A 224 -9.19 -10.52 9.84
CA LEU A 224 -8.59 -11.85 9.70
C LEU A 224 -9.60 -12.84 9.13
N LEU A 225 -10.80 -12.91 9.71
CA LEU A 225 -11.85 -13.80 9.27
C LEU A 225 -12.31 -13.51 7.84
N SER A 226 -12.46 -12.20 7.47
CA SER A 226 -12.83 -11.83 6.09
C SER A 226 -11.73 -12.18 5.10
N SER A 227 -10.45 -12.01 5.46
CA SER A 227 -9.32 -12.39 4.61
C SER A 227 -9.26 -13.92 4.41
N VAL A 228 -9.40 -14.70 5.48
CA VAL A 228 -9.46 -16.16 5.40
C VAL A 228 -10.65 -16.60 4.54
N PHE A 229 -11.84 -16.04 4.79
CA PHE A 229 -13.03 -16.34 4.00
C PHE A 229 -12.83 -16.03 2.52
N THR A 230 -12.21 -14.89 2.18
CA THR A 230 -11.92 -14.50 0.79
C THR A 230 -10.98 -15.51 0.12
N ILE A 231 -9.90 -15.91 0.81
CA ILE A 231 -8.95 -16.91 0.28
C ILE A 231 -9.63 -18.26 0.04
N VAL A 232 -10.38 -18.74 1.02
CA VAL A 232 -11.10 -20.03 0.92
C VAL A 232 -12.13 -19.99 -0.21
N SER A 233 -12.92 -18.90 -0.30
CA SER A 233 -13.91 -18.74 -1.36
C SER A 233 -13.24 -18.63 -2.74
N ALA A 234 -12.14 -17.89 -2.86
CA ALA A 234 -11.36 -17.78 -4.08
C ALA A 234 -10.86 -19.15 -4.55
N THR A 235 -10.29 -19.94 -3.63
CA THR A 235 -9.82 -21.29 -3.92
C THR A 235 -10.97 -22.22 -4.38
N ALA A 236 -12.10 -22.19 -3.68
CA ALA A 236 -13.26 -23.00 -4.03
C ALA A 236 -13.82 -22.63 -5.42
N VAL A 237 -13.91 -21.33 -5.72
CA VAL A 237 -14.35 -20.81 -7.03
C VAL A 237 -13.39 -21.25 -8.14
N THR A 238 -12.07 -21.18 -7.89
CA THR A 238 -11.05 -21.65 -8.84
C THR A 238 -11.27 -23.11 -9.21
N PHE A 239 -11.37 -23.98 -8.20
CA PHE A 239 -11.60 -25.40 -8.43
C PHE A 239 -12.89 -25.67 -9.21
N TYR A 240 -13.97 -24.99 -8.84
CA TYR A 240 -15.25 -25.12 -9.53
C TYR A 240 -15.14 -24.76 -11.02
N PHE A 241 -14.55 -23.60 -11.32
CA PHE A 241 -14.46 -23.13 -12.72
C PHE A 241 -13.51 -24.00 -13.55
N THR A 242 -12.38 -24.44 -12.98
CA THR A 242 -11.47 -25.31 -13.70
C THR A 242 -12.14 -26.63 -14.11
N ASN A 243 -12.80 -27.30 -13.15
CA ASN A 243 -13.55 -28.53 -13.44
C ASN A 243 -14.72 -28.28 -14.41
N ARG A 244 -15.36 -27.11 -14.35
CA ARG A 244 -16.46 -26.78 -15.24
C ARG A 244 -15.99 -26.52 -16.66
N ILE A 245 -14.85 -25.89 -16.84
CA ILE A 245 -14.22 -25.66 -18.16
C ILE A 245 -13.84 -27.00 -18.77
N ASP A 246 -13.20 -27.87 -18.00
CA ASP A 246 -12.80 -29.21 -18.45
C ASP A 246 -14.02 -30.01 -18.94
N PHE A 247 -15.08 -30.07 -18.13
CA PHE A 247 -16.34 -30.72 -18.49
C PHE A 247 -16.97 -30.17 -19.78
N VAL A 248 -16.91 -28.85 -20.01
CA VAL A 248 -17.46 -28.22 -21.22
C VAL A 248 -16.62 -28.57 -22.43
N LEU A 249 -15.28 -28.59 -22.30
CA LEU A 249 -14.36 -28.93 -23.37
C LEU A 249 -14.48 -30.41 -23.77
N GLU A 250 -14.58 -31.31 -22.79
CA GLU A 250 -14.87 -32.73 -23.05
C GLU A 250 -16.19 -32.91 -23.82
N GLY A 251 -17.24 -32.17 -23.44
CA GLY A 251 -18.52 -32.19 -24.15
C GLY A 251 -18.44 -31.70 -25.61
N LEU A 252 -17.41 -30.91 -25.94
CA LEU A 252 -17.08 -30.46 -27.31
C LEU A 252 -16.09 -31.36 -28.01
N GLY A 253 -15.68 -32.46 -27.38
CA GLY A 253 -14.70 -33.42 -27.95
C GLY A 253 -13.25 -32.96 -27.82
N VAL A 254 -12.98 -31.92 -27.00
CA VAL A 254 -11.63 -31.41 -26.71
C VAL A 254 -11.19 -31.95 -25.36
N GLN A 255 -10.18 -32.80 -25.33
CA GLN A 255 -9.55 -33.25 -24.09
C GLN A 255 -8.36 -32.36 -23.76
N LEU A 256 -8.36 -31.75 -22.59
CA LEU A 256 -7.20 -31.03 -22.07
C LEU A 256 -6.11 -32.03 -21.70
N SER A 257 -4.88 -31.75 -22.14
CA SER A 257 -3.71 -32.40 -21.55
C SER A 257 -3.51 -31.96 -20.10
N ASP A 258 -2.77 -32.76 -19.31
CA ASP A 258 -2.40 -32.37 -17.94
C ASP A 258 -1.74 -30.98 -17.87
N ALA A 259 -0.92 -30.65 -18.88
CA ALA A 259 -0.31 -29.34 -19.01
C ALA A 259 -1.36 -28.24 -19.26
N GLY A 260 -2.30 -28.47 -20.16
CA GLY A 260 -3.38 -27.51 -20.46
C GLY A 260 -4.30 -27.30 -19.25
N TYR A 261 -4.62 -28.34 -18.50
CA TYR A 261 -5.37 -28.23 -17.26
C TYR A 261 -4.65 -27.37 -16.21
N ASN A 262 -3.35 -27.60 -16.02
CA ASN A 262 -2.52 -26.81 -15.09
C ASN A 262 -2.42 -25.34 -15.52
N ASP A 263 -2.33 -25.04 -16.81
CA ASP A 263 -2.31 -23.67 -17.32
C ASP A 263 -3.63 -22.94 -17.07
N VAL A 264 -4.77 -23.59 -17.30
CA VAL A 264 -6.09 -23.03 -17.00
C VAL A 264 -6.23 -22.78 -15.49
N LEU A 265 -5.80 -23.72 -14.66
CA LEU A 265 -5.80 -23.56 -13.20
C LEU A 265 -4.93 -22.38 -12.76
N HIS A 266 -3.73 -22.25 -13.32
CA HIS A 266 -2.80 -21.17 -13.03
C HIS A 266 -3.38 -19.80 -13.40
N LEU A 267 -3.99 -19.66 -14.59
CA LEU A 267 -4.66 -18.43 -15.02
C LEU A 267 -5.80 -18.03 -14.08
N GLN A 268 -6.60 -19.00 -13.64
CA GLN A 268 -7.72 -18.73 -12.73
C GLN A 268 -7.25 -18.31 -11.34
N ILE A 269 -6.21 -18.96 -10.81
CA ILE A 269 -5.60 -18.54 -9.54
C ILE A 269 -5.05 -17.11 -9.68
N GLN A 270 -4.38 -16.79 -10.79
CA GLN A 270 -3.87 -15.44 -11.05
C GLN A 270 -4.99 -14.41 -11.07
N PHE A 271 -6.09 -14.68 -11.77
CA PHE A 271 -7.25 -13.80 -11.81
C PHE A 271 -7.87 -13.57 -10.43
N LEU A 272 -8.03 -14.64 -9.65
CA LEU A 272 -8.58 -14.55 -8.29
C LEU A 272 -7.67 -13.81 -7.31
N LEU A 273 -6.35 -13.98 -7.43
CA LEU A 273 -5.39 -13.18 -6.67
C LEU A 273 -5.49 -11.69 -7.01
N GLY A 274 -5.73 -11.35 -8.27
CA GLY A 274 -6.00 -9.98 -8.70
C GLY A 274 -7.26 -9.41 -8.06
N ILE A 275 -8.39 -10.16 -8.07
CA ILE A 275 -9.63 -9.74 -7.42
C ILE A 275 -9.45 -9.65 -5.89
N ALA A 276 -8.82 -10.64 -5.27
CA ALA A 276 -8.55 -10.63 -3.83
C ALA A 276 -7.73 -9.40 -3.43
N SER A 277 -6.74 -9.03 -4.23
CA SER A 277 -5.92 -7.83 -4.02
C SER A 277 -6.75 -6.55 -4.07
N LEU A 278 -7.69 -6.45 -5.03
CA LEU A 278 -8.62 -5.32 -5.13
C LEU A 278 -9.52 -5.23 -3.89
N LEU A 279 -10.05 -6.36 -3.41
CA LEU A 279 -10.87 -6.42 -2.20
C LEU A 279 -10.07 -6.01 -0.96
N ILE A 280 -8.83 -6.50 -0.83
CA ILE A 280 -7.93 -6.11 0.27
C ILE A 280 -7.65 -4.60 0.23
N LEU A 281 -7.38 -4.05 -0.95
CA LEU A 281 -7.19 -2.60 -1.14
C LEU A 281 -8.43 -1.83 -0.69
N MET A 282 -9.61 -2.25 -1.11
CA MET A 282 -10.88 -1.63 -0.72
C MET A 282 -11.09 -1.68 0.80
N VAL A 283 -10.77 -2.81 1.43
CA VAL A 283 -10.83 -2.94 2.90
C VAL A 283 -9.91 -1.95 3.57
N PHE A 284 -8.64 -1.82 3.16
CA PHE A 284 -7.71 -0.83 3.74
C PHE A 284 -8.20 0.61 3.58
N LEU A 285 -8.76 0.96 2.42
CA LEU A 285 -9.33 2.29 2.17
C LEU A 285 -10.55 2.57 3.05
N LEU A 286 -11.47 1.59 3.19
CA LEU A 286 -12.63 1.70 4.07
C LEU A 286 -12.22 1.85 5.54
N LEU A 287 -11.17 1.15 5.97
CA LEU A 287 -10.61 1.27 7.30
C LEU A 287 -10.06 2.66 7.57
N LEU A 288 -9.27 3.17 6.62
CA LEU A 288 -8.70 4.50 6.70
C LEU A 288 -9.80 5.57 6.73
N TYR A 289 -10.81 5.44 5.86
CA TYR A 289 -11.99 6.31 5.83
C TYR A 289 -12.75 6.29 7.17
N ARG A 290 -13.01 5.10 7.71
CA ARG A 290 -13.69 4.94 9.01
C ARG A 290 -12.92 5.59 10.15
N GLN A 291 -11.60 5.43 10.16
CA GLN A 291 -10.74 6.07 11.15
C GLN A 291 -10.84 7.60 11.07
N TYR A 292 -10.79 8.14 9.86
CA TYR A 292 -10.96 9.58 9.61
C TYR A 292 -12.35 10.08 10.00
N SER A 293 -13.39 9.36 9.62
CA SER A 293 -14.79 9.69 9.96
C SER A 293 -15.06 9.70 11.47
N ALA A 294 -14.44 8.79 12.23
CA ALA A 294 -14.56 8.78 13.68
C ALA A 294 -13.99 10.06 14.33
N TYR A 295 -12.90 10.60 13.79
CA TYR A 295 -12.35 11.88 14.23
C TYR A 295 -13.30 13.04 13.90
N SER A 296 -13.80 13.13 12.66
CA SER A 296 -14.74 14.18 12.26
C SER A 296 -16.01 14.18 13.14
N ALA A 297 -16.51 13.00 13.49
CA ALA A 297 -17.64 12.85 14.37
C ALA A 297 -17.33 13.29 15.83
N TYR A 298 -16.07 13.18 16.25
CA TYR A 298 -15.63 13.71 17.56
C TYR A 298 -15.47 15.22 17.51
N GLU A 299 -14.81 15.76 16.49
CA GLU A 299 -14.62 17.20 16.29
C GLU A 299 -15.97 17.96 16.28
N ALA A 300 -16.99 17.37 15.65
CA ALA A 300 -18.36 17.90 15.66
C ALA A 300 -19.03 17.95 17.05
N LYS A 301 -18.44 17.32 18.07
CA LYS A 301 -18.91 17.37 19.46
C LYS A 301 -18.21 18.44 20.29
N LEU A 302 -17.19 19.08 19.72
CA LEU A 302 -16.44 20.13 20.40
C LEU A 302 -16.95 21.50 19.95
N ASP A 303 -16.93 22.45 20.86
CA ASP A 303 -17.15 23.86 20.56
C ASP A 303 -15.93 24.44 19.84
N ALA A 304 -16.17 25.17 18.77
CA ALA A 304 -15.11 25.65 17.86
C ALA A 304 -14.17 26.69 18.50
N ILE A 305 -14.65 27.40 19.51
CA ILE A 305 -13.91 28.50 20.20
C ILE A 305 -13.13 27.94 21.38
N THR A 306 -13.82 27.20 22.24
CA THR A 306 -13.26 26.76 23.54
C THR A 306 -12.60 25.38 23.47
N GLY A 307 -12.89 24.58 22.43
CA GLY A 307 -12.40 23.22 22.30
C GLY A 307 -12.97 22.20 23.30
N VAL A 308 -13.89 22.64 24.19
CA VAL A 308 -14.59 21.74 25.11
C VAL A 308 -15.83 21.13 24.45
N MET A 309 -16.47 20.16 25.10
CA MET A 309 -17.67 19.53 24.55
C MET A 309 -18.82 20.53 24.40
N THR A 310 -19.49 20.49 23.25
CA THR A 310 -20.77 21.22 23.11
C THR A 310 -21.78 20.75 24.17
N ARG A 311 -22.72 21.60 24.55
CA ARG A 311 -23.76 21.27 25.51
C ARG A 311 -24.42 19.91 25.25
N ARG A 312 -24.79 19.65 24.03
CA ARG A 312 -25.43 18.37 23.62
C ARG A 312 -24.51 17.17 23.82
N ALA A 313 -23.24 17.29 23.46
CA ALA A 313 -22.25 16.22 23.60
C ALA A 313 -21.97 15.94 25.09
N PHE A 314 -21.86 16.99 25.89
CA PHE A 314 -21.66 16.91 27.35
C PHE A 314 -22.80 16.14 28.02
N PHE A 315 -24.07 16.53 27.80
CA PHE A 315 -25.21 15.79 28.37
C PHE A 315 -25.23 14.31 27.97
N THR A 316 -24.91 13.99 26.72
CA THR A 316 -24.81 12.60 26.26
C THR A 316 -23.70 11.84 27.01
N ALA A 317 -22.55 12.48 27.24
CA ALA A 317 -21.44 11.87 27.97
C ALA A 317 -21.79 11.68 29.48
N CYS A 318 -22.39 12.69 30.09
CA CYS A 318 -22.85 12.62 31.50
C CYS A 318 -23.87 11.50 31.70
N SER A 319 -24.88 11.38 30.83
CA SER A 319 -25.88 10.30 30.95
C SER A 319 -25.24 8.92 30.91
N ARG A 320 -24.23 8.71 30.07
CA ARG A 320 -23.50 7.44 30.02
C ARG A 320 -22.64 7.20 31.25
N ALA A 321 -21.96 8.25 31.73
CA ALA A 321 -21.15 8.17 32.96
C ALA A 321 -22.02 7.83 34.19
N LEU A 322 -23.17 8.46 34.32
CA LEU A 322 -24.15 8.19 35.39
C LEU A 322 -24.65 6.73 35.32
N GLN A 323 -24.99 6.26 34.14
CA GLN A 323 -25.42 4.87 33.94
C GLN A 323 -24.31 3.88 34.35
N THR A 324 -23.06 4.14 33.92
CA THR A 324 -21.91 3.32 34.31
C THR A 324 -21.67 3.35 35.83
N MET A 325 -21.84 4.50 36.48
CA MET A 325 -21.72 4.64 37.95
C MET A 325 -22.81 3.83 38.65
N GLU A 326 -24.05 3.89 38.16
CA GLU A 326 -25.17 3.11 38.67
C GLU A 326 -24.90 1.60 38.56
N ASP A 327 -24.43 1.15 37.40
CA ASP A 327 -24.12 -0.26 37.13
C ASP A 327 -22.93 -0.81 37.96
N THR A 328 -21.96 0.08 38.29
CA THR A 328 -20.71 -0.31 38.97
C THR A 328 -20.66 0.07 40.45
N GLY A 329 -21.63 0.83 40.95
CA GLY A 329 -21.65 1.36 42.33
C GLY A 329 -20.57 2.42 42.62
N LEU A 330 -19.94 2.98 41.56
CA LEU A 330 -18.94 4.05 41.72
C LEU A 330 -19.58 5.39 42.00
N LEU A 331 -18.95 6.15 42.90
CA LEU A 331 -19.36 7.53 43.20
C LEU A 331 -18.66 8.50 42.27
N GLY A 332 -19.36 9.56 41.85
CA GLY A 332 -18.82 10.64 41.03
C GLY A 332 -19.23 12.00 41.56
N TYR A 333 -18.52 13.04 41.16
CA TYR A 333 -18.82 14.42 41.52
C TYR A 333 -19.18 15.19 40.25
N PHE A 334 -20.20 16.02 40.34
CA PHE A 334 -20.56 17.00 39.31
C PHE A 334 -20.13 18.39 39.81
N ILE A 335 -19.29 19.08 39.02
CA ILE A 335 -18.81 20.42 39.34
C ILE A 335 -19.40 21.38 38.31
N MET A 336 -20.11 22.39 38.76
CA MET A 336 -20.60 23.48 37.93
C MET A 336 -19.75 24.72 38.23
N VAL A 337 -19.23 25.33 37.16
CA VAL A 337 -18.43 26.56 37.23
C VAL A 337 -19.12 27.62 36.40
N ASP A 338 -19.23 28.84 36.92
CA ASP A 338 -19.77 29.99 36.22
C ASP A 338 -18.82 31.17 36.40
N LEU A 339 -18.76 32.06 35.40
CA LEU A 339 -17.94 33.27 35.46
C LEU A 339 -18.75 34.45 36.01
N ASP A 340 -18.30 35.01 37.14
CA ASP A 340 -18.91 36.18 37.71
C ASP A 340 -18.83 37.39 36.77
N ARG A 341 -19.98 38.06 36.57
CA ARG A 341 -20.10 39.29 35.77
C ARG A 341 -19.63 39.16 34.30
N PHE A 342 -19.65 37.98 33.72
CA PHE A 342 -19.24 37.78 32.31
C PHE A 342 -20.03 38.66 31.32
N LYS A 343 -21.30 38.91 31.62
CA LYS A 343 -22.14 39.78 30.81
C LYS A 343 -21.63 41.23 30.77
N GLU A 344 -21.15 41.77 31.91
CA GLU A 344 -20.58 43.12 31.96
C GLU A 344 -19.32 43.26 31.10
N ILE A 345 -18.49 42.24 31.05
CA ILE A 345 -17.31 42.20 30.19
C ILE A 345 -17.72 42.17 28.69
N SER A 346 -18.67 41.32 28.34
CA SER A 346 -19.18 41.22 26.97
C SER A 346 -19.87 42.50 26.48
N ASP A 347 -20.66 43.16 27.37
CA ASP A 347 -21.36 44.40 27.06
C ASP A 347 -20.40 45.60 26.97
N SER A 348 -19.31 45.61 27.78
CA SER A 348 -18.34 46.71 27.84
C SER A 348 -17.26 46.64 26.73
N TYR A 349 -16.82 45.47 26.40
CA TYR A 349 -15.67 45.24 25.46
C TYR A 349 -16.05 44.54 24.14
N GLY A 350 -17.36 44.24 23.96
CA GLY A 350 -17.88 43.57 22.78
C GLY A 350 -17.66 42.05 22.77
N HIS A 351 -18.49 41.36 21.99
CA HIS A 351 -18.47 39.88 21.86
C HIS A 351 -17.09 39.28 21.51
N PRO A 352 -16.26 39.91 20.59
CA PRO A 352 -14.94 39.37 20.31
C PRO A 352 -13.95 39.34 21.48
N SER A 353 -14.19 40.17 22.50
CA SER A 353 -13.38 40.20 23.73
C SER A 353 -13.86 39.16 24.74
N GLY A 354 -15.16 38.91 24.79
CA GLY A 354 -15.74 37.81 25.57
C GLY A 354 -15.31 36.42 25.06
N ASP A 355 -15.10 36.27 23.75
CA ASP A 355 -14.66 35.02 23.12
C ASP A 355 -13.16 34.73 23.38
N ARG A 356 -12.37 35.71 23.86
CA ARG A 356 -10.94 35.56 24.18
C ARG A 356 -10.61 35.36 25.64
N GLY A 357 -11.54 35.58 26.51
CA GLY A 357 -11.47 35.36 27.98
C GLY A 357 -11.90 34.00 28.36
#